data_20719e9a022e3d29d905203f2c926b21
#
_entry.id   20719e9a022e3d29d905203f2c926b21
#
_cell.length_a   1.000
_cell.length_b   1.000
_cell.length_c   1.000
_cell.angle_alpha   90.00
_cell.angle_beta   90.00
_cell.angle_gamma   90.00
#
_symmetry.space_group_name_H-M   'P 1'
#
loop_
_entity.id
_entity.type
_entity.pdbx_description
1 polymer ?
#
loop_
_entity_poly.entity_id
_entity_poly.type
_entity_poly.pdbx_seq_one_letter_code
_entity_poly.pdbx_strand_id
1 'polypeptide(L)'
;MNRRLTFFHGRHKGVERNVIISGAQQIFTPEDETETELIEDDRPYAGWLFLGLGYQTRFENQLDTLELRLGVIGPAALGKEAQDFIHDLRGFAKFQGWDNQLRNEPGVIAVWEHKRKKGYMNTNSRFGVDVIGHAGFALGNVGTYANAGAEFRMGWAIPDDFGTSAIRPGGENSTPNSVWNPSIAVDRNWGLHAFVSFDVRLVAQDIFLDGNTFKTSHSVDKEHVVADAAVGLSFLYRGVKLSYAHIFRSKQFELQDHSHSYGSLAISYTF
;
A
#
# COMPACT_ATOMS: atom_id res chain seq x y z
N MET A 1 -25.00 -14.74 12.91
CA MET A 1 -23.59 -14.36 12.71
C MET A 1 -23.50 -12.83 12.63
N ASN A 2 -22.98 -12.17 13.67
CA ASN A 2 -22.98 -10.71 13.76
C ASN A 2 -22.03 -10.11 12.73
N ARG A 3 -22.57 -9.38 11.75
CA ARG A 3 -21.84 -8.65 10.70
C ARG A 3 -21.30 -7.28 11.16
N ARG A 4 -21.07 -7.09 12.46
CA ARG A 4 -20.60 -5.81 12.97
C ARG A 4 -19.10 -5.67 12.75
N LEU A 5 -18.64 -4.46 12.40
CA LEU A 5 -17.23 -4.11 12.31
C LEU A 5 -16.53 -4.38 13.65
N THR A 6 -15.28 -4.79 13.61
CA THR A 6 -14.53 -5.20 14.82
C THR A 6 -14.35 -4.07 15.81
N PHE A 7 -14.36 -2.79 15.39
CA PHE A 7 -14.35 -1.62 16.28
C PHE A 7 -15.51 -1.59 17.29
N PHE A 8 -16.66 -2.17 16.93
CA PHE A 8 -17.85 -2.20 17.78
C PHE A 8 -17.91 -3.39 18.73
N HIS A 9 -16.93 -4.28 18.72
CA HIS A 9 -16.92 -5.46 19.60
C HIS A 9 -16.50 -5.17 21.04
N GLY A 10 -16.20 -3.93 21.40
CA GLY A 10 -15.85 -3.53 22.77
C GLY A 10 -14.67 -4.32 23.35
N ARG A 11 -14.67 -4.58 24.65
CA ARG A 11 -13.64 -5.39 25.36
C ARG A 11 -13.97 -6.89 25.36
N HIS A 12 -14.46 -7.44 24.26
CA HIS A 12 -14.71 -8.87 24.18
C HIS A 12 -13.41 -9.69 24.17
N LYS A 13 -13.45 -10.88 24.79
CA LYS A 13 -12.35 -11.85 24.73
C LYS A 13 -12.12 -12.25 23.26
N GLY A 14 -10.85 -12.29 22.83
CA GLY A 14 -10.46 -12.67 21.46
C GLY A 14 -10.35 -11.52 20.45
N VAL A 15 -10.54 -10.26 20.86
CA VAL A 15 -10.24 -9.10 20.02
C VAL A 15 -8.79 -8.66 20.27
N GLU A 16 -7.95 -8.78 19.27
CA GLU A 16 -6.60 -8.23 19.26
C GLU A 16 -6.62 -6.77 18.82
N ARG A 17 -5.78 -5.94 19.43
CA ARG A 17 -5.68 -4.51 19.13
C ARG A 17 -4.22 -4.13 18.98
N ASN A 18 -3.90 -3.50 17.85
CA ASN A 18 -2.54 -3.09 17.55
C ASN A 18 -2.49 -1.60 17.23
N VAL A 19 -1.43 -0.95 17.64
CA VAL A 19 -1.07 0.40 17.21
C VAL A 19 0.09 0.26 16.23
N ILE A 20 -0.02 0.95 15.09
CA ILE A 20 0.99 0.94 14.06
C ILE A 20 1.55 2.34 13.92
N ILE A 21 2.87 2.45 13.84
CA ILE A 21 3.56 3.66 13.45
C ILE A 21 4.24 3.36 12.12
N SER A 22 4.00 4.19 11.13
CA SER A 22 4.60 4.07 9.81
C SER A 22 5.29 5.37 9.41
N GLY A 23 6.28 5.27 8.54
CA GLY A 23 6.90 6.41 7.89
C GLY A 23 7.25 6.03 6.47
N ALA A 24 6.93 6.89 5.51
CA ALA A 24 7.24 6.63 4.11
C ALA A 24 7.43 7.92 3.33
N GLN A 25 8.15 7.78 2.22
CA GLN A 25 8.28 8.78 1.19
C GLN A 25 7.72 8.21 -0.12
N GLN A 26 6.90 8.98 -0.80
CA GLN A 26 6.42 8.68 -2.14
C GLN A 26 6.94 9.73 -3.10
N ILE A 27 7.31 9.29 -4.30
CA ILE A 27 7.88 10.11 -5.35
C ILE A 27 7.07 9.85 -6.61
N PHE A 28 6.68 10.93 -7.26
CA PHE A 28 5.93 10.92 -8.52
C PHE A 28 6.67 11.80 -9.52
N THR A 29 6.86 11.28 -10.73
CA THR A 29 7.53 11.98 -11.83
C THR A 29 6.79 11.77 -13.13
N PRO A 30 6.88 12.70 -14.07
CA PRO A 30 6.57 12.46 -15.47
C PRO A 30 7.37 11.30 -16.05
N GLU A 31 7.01 10.88 -17.26
CA GLU A 31 7.67 9.77 -17.94
C GLU A 31 9.01 10.19 -18.56
N ASP A 32 9.10 11.39 -19.16
CA ASP A 32 10.36 11.90 -19.74
C ASP A 32 11.29 12.44 -18.65
N GLU A 33 12.38 11.71 -18.43
CA GLU A 33 13.41 12.07 -17.45
C GLU A 33 14.34 13.19 -17.91
N THR A 34 14.38 13.50 -19.22
CA THR A 34 15.33 14.45 -19.83
C THR A 34 14.76 15.86 -19.94
N GLU A 35 13.42 16.01 -19.88
CA GLU A 35 12.77 17.30 -20.02
C GLU A 35 12.97 18.17 -18.77
N THR A 36 13.36 19.42 -18.99
CA THR A 36 13.60 20.41 -17.93
C THR A 36 12.40 21.36 -17.73
N GLU A 37 11.64 21.57 -18.80
CA GLU A 37 10.45 22.42 -18.77
C GLU A 37 9.24 21.64 -18.26
N LEU A 38 8.15 22.36 -18.02
CA LEU A 38 6.89 21.74 -17.60
C LEU A 38 6.30 20.90 -18.75
N ILE A 39 6.02 19.63 -18.50
CA ILE A 39 5.28 18.76 -19.41
C ILE A 39 3.80 18.92 -19.09
N GLU A 40 3.07 19.65 -19.94
CA GLU A 40 1.66 20.05 -19.68
C GLU A 40 0.69 18.88 -19.72
N ASP A 41 1.01 17.81 -20.44
CA ASP A 41 0.19 16.62 -20.66
C ASP A 41 0.59 15.43 -19.79
N ASP A 42 1.55 15.59 -18.89
CA ASP A 42 1.96 14.56 -17.93
C ASP A 42 1.80 15.05 -16.46
N ARG A 43 1.84 14.10 -15.52
CA ARG A 43 1.70 14.39 -14.10
C ARG A 43 2.77 15.35 -13.58
N PRO A 44 2.45 16.17 -12.58
CA PRO A 44 3.45 16.98 -11.92
C PRO A 44 4.49 16.12 -11.18
N TYR A 45 5.73 16.61 -11.11
CA TYR A 45 6.67 16.12 -10.12
C TYR A 45 6.15 16.35 -8.71
N ALA A 46 6.28 15.37 -7.84
CA ALA A 46 5.90 15.53 -6.45
C ALA A 46 6.66 14.58 -5.52
N GLY A 47 7.02 15.07 -4.36
CA GLY A 47 7.41 14.27 -3.21
C GLY A 47 6.33 14.37 -2.12
N TRP A 48 6.08 13.28 -1.40
CA TRP A 48 5.29 13.25 -0.18
C TRP A 48 5.99 12.44 0.90
N LEU A 49 6.41 13.12 1.95
CA LEU A 49 7.04 12.52 3.13
C LEU A 49 6.04 12.58 4.29
N PHE A 50 5.74 11.43 4.91
CA PHE A 50 4.75 11.36 5.98
C PHE A 50 5.09 10.39 7.10
N LEU A 51 4.45 10.63 8.25
CA LEU A 51 4.32 9.68 9.35
C LEU A 51 2.86 9.27 9.47
N GLY A 52 2.62 7.99 9.72
CA GLY A 52 1.30 7.41 9.93
C GLY A 52 1.14 6.86 11.34
N LEU A 53 -0.04 7.05 11.90
CA LEU A 53 -0.48 6.42 13.14
C LEU A 53 -1.73 5.60 12.84
N GLY A 54 -1.62 4.29 12.96
CA GLY A 54 -2.68 3.33 12.70
C GLY A 54 -3.18 2.67 13.98
N TYR A 55 -4.48 2.37 14.00
CA TYR A 55 -5.11 1.54 15.00
C TYR A 55 -5.83 0.38 14.32
N GLN A 56 -5.52 -0.84 14.71
CA GLN A 56 -6.10 -2.05 14.15
C GLN A 56 -6.84 -2.85 15.20
N THR A 57 -7.96 -3.43 14.78
CA THR A 57 -8.71 -4.41 15.57
C THR A 57 -8.93 -5.66 14.74
N ARG A 58 -8.43 -6.78 15.27
CA ARG A 58 -8.60 -8.10 14.68
C ARG A 58 -9.55 -8.94 15.53
N PHE A 59 -10.50 -9.58 14.89
CA PHE A 59 -11.40 -10.55 15.51
C PHE A 59 -11.67 -11.70 14.55
N GLU A 60 -11.24 -12.91 14.92
CA GLU A 60 -11.34 -14.08 14.04
C GLU A 60 -10.72 -13.81 12.65
N ASN A 61 -11.56 -13.83 11.63
CA ASN A 61 -11.19 -13.67 10.22
C ASN A 61 -11.49 -12.25 9.70
N GLN A 62 -11.58 -11.26 10.58
CA GLN A 62 -11.85 -9.87 10.24
C GLN A 62 -10.77 -8.96 10.81
N LEU A 63 -10.42 -7.94 10.07
CA LEU A 63 -9.49 -6.89 10.45
C LEU A 63 -10.08 -5.55 10.05
N ASP A 64 -10.16 -4.62 10.98
CA ASP A 64 -10.45 -3.21 10.72
C ASP A 64 -9.19 -2.39 11.01
N THR A 65 -8.85 -1.51 10.10
CA THR A 65 -7.73 -0.58 10.23
C THR A 65 -8.24 0.84 10.08
N LEU A 66 -7.86 1.71 11.01
CA LEU A 66 -7.99 3.16 10.90
C LEU A 66 -6.59 3.76 10.97
N GLU A 67 -6.19 4.55 9.99
CA GLU A 67 -4.86 5.17 9.94
C GLU A 67 -4.98 6.66 9.61
N LEU A 68 -4.24 7.50 10.33
CA LEU A 68 -4.05 8.92 10.03
C LEU A 68 -2.60 9.11 9.59
N ARG A 69 -2.38 9.69 8.41
CA ARG A 69 -1.07 10.06 7.87
C ARG A 69 -0.97 11.58 7.82
N LEU A 70 0.13 12.09 8.34
CA LEU A 70 0.45 13.52 8.37
C LEU A 70 1.83 13.73 7.78
N GLY A 71 1.97 14.69 6.90
CA GLY A 71 3.24 14.92 6.23
C GLY A 71 3.30 16.21 5.44
N VAL A 72 4.26 16.29 4.54
CA VAL A 72 4.49 17.45 3.67
C VAL A 72 4.61 16.98 2.22
N ILE A 73 4.02 17.77 1.31
CA ILE A 73 4.13 17.61 -0.14
C ILE A 73 5.05 18.70 -0.68
N GLY A 74 5.73 18.41 -1.80
CA GLY A 74 6.59 19.34 -2.51
C GLY A 74 8.06 19.26 -2.10
N PRO A 75 8.88 20.31 -2.36
CA PRO A 75 10.32 20.30 -2.10
C PRO A 75 10.72 19.85 -0.69
N ALA A 76 9.97 20.24 0.33
CA ALA A 76 10.26 19.85 1.72
C ALA A 76 10.10 18.33 1.98
N ALA A 77 9.49 17.59 1.07
CA ALA A 77 9.43 16.14 1.12
C ALA A 77 10.71 15.45 0.63
N LEU A 78 11.69 16.21 0.13
CA LEU A 78 13.01 15.73 -0.33
C LEU A 78 12.92 14.63 -1.41
N GLY A 79 11.91 14.73 -2.30
CA GLY A 79 11.68 13.74 -3.35
C GLY A 79 12.82 13.68 -4.36
N LYS A 80 13.30 14.85 -4.80
CA LYS A 80 14.45 14.99 -5.73
C LYS A 80 15.70 14.35 -5.14
N GLU A 81 16.04 14.70 -3.90
CA GLU A 81 17.27 14.25 -3.24
C GLU A 81 17.27 12.72 -3.06
N ALA A 82 16.12 12.17 -2.69
CA ALA A 82 15.98 10.73 -2.52
C ALA A 82 16.06 9.99 -3.85
N GLN A 83 15.41 10.50 -4.90
CA GLN A 83 15.49 9.92 -6.24
C GLN A 83 16.91 10.01 -6.81
N ASP A 84 17.56 11.18 -6.72
CA ASP A 84 18.93 11.40 -7.19
C ASP A 84 19.90 10.43 -6.49
N PHE A 85 19.77 10.23 -5.17
CA PHE A 85 20.60 9.29 -4.43
C PHE A 85 20.44 7.84 -4.93
N ILE A 86 19.21 7.40 -5.18
CA ILE A 86 18.97 6.04 -5.70
C ILE A 86 19.49 5.89 -7.13
N HIS A 87 19.31 6.92 -7.97
CA HIS A 87 19.80 6.91 -9.34
C HIS A 87 21.34 6.89 -9.42
N ASP A 88 22.03 7.68 -8.56
CA ASP A 88 23.47 7.63 -8.42
C ASP A 88 23.96 6.24 -7.97
N LEU A 89 23.28 5.63 -7.00
CA LEU A 89 23.64 4.29 -6.51
C LEU A 89 23.51 3.20 -7.59
N ARG A 90 22.54 3.37 -8.51
CA ARG A 90 22.23 2.38 -9.57
C ARG A 90 22.81 2.75 -10.94
N GLY A 91 23.42 3.92 -11.09
CA GLY A 91 23.94 4.42 -12.36
C GLY A 91 22.85 4.76 -13.37
N PHE A 92 21.69 5.23 -12.91
CA PHE A 92 20.58 5.68 -13.76
C PHE A 92 20.70 7.17 -14.08
N ALA A 93 20.10 7.60 -15.19
CA ALA A 93 19.93 9.01 -15.51
C ALA A 93 19.02 9.68 -14.46
N LYS A 94 19.28 10.97 -14.18
CA LYS A 94 18.50 11.75 -13.22
C LYS A 94 17.40 12.52 -13.94
N PHE A 95 16.26 12.60 -13.31
CA PHE A 95 15.15 13.42 -13.78
C PHE A 95 15.48 14.92 -13.67
N GLN A 96 15.29 15.67 -14.74
CA GLN A 96 15.74 17.05 -14.87
C GLN A 96 14.66 18.08 -14.49
N GLY A 97 13.37 17.74 -14.54
CA GLY A 97 12.24 18.67 -14.42
C GLY A 97 11.77 18.95 -12.99
N TRP A 98 12.54 18.65 -11.95
CA TRP A 98 12.14 18.82 -10.54
C TRP A 98 11.81 20.27 -10.14
N ASP A 99 12.26 21.27 -10.90
CA ASP A 99 11.89 22.67 -10.64
C ASP A 99 10.39 22.95 -10.87
N ASN A 100 9.72 22.09 -11.63
CA ASN A 100 8.28 22.13 -11.93
C ASN A 100 7.43 21.32 -10.92
N GLN A 101 7.98 20.90 -9.78
CA GLN A 101 7.28 20.10 -8.81
C GLN A 101 6.15 20.86 -8.08
N LEU A 102 5.21 20.11 -7.51
CA LEU A 102 4.20 20.65 -6.62
C LEU A 102 4.82 21.48 -5.51
N ARG A 103 4.12 22.53 -5.09
CA ARG A 103 4.60 23.45 -4.04
C ARG A 103 4.43 22.84 -2.66
N ASN A 104 5.25 23.30 -1.71
CA ASN A 104 5.14 22.86 -0.30
C ASN A 104 3.75 23.14 0.27
N GLU A 105 3.10 22.07 0.75
CA GLU A 105 1.90 22.19 1.58
C GLU A 105 1.78 21.01 2.54
N PRO A 106 1.01 21.16 3.66
CA PRO A 106 0.75 20.05 4.56
C PRO A 106 -0.12 19.00 3.88
N GLY A 107 0.25 17.72 4.05
CA GLY A 107 -0.51 16.57 3.59
C GLY A 107 -1.19 15.86 4.75
N VAL A 108 -2.49 15.63 4.63
CA VAL A 108 -3.30 14.90 5.61
C VAL A 108 -4.18 13.90 4.88
N ILE A 109 -4.21 12.65 5.34
CA ILE A 109 -5.15 11.64 4.85
C ILE A 109 -5.52 10.69 5.98
N ALA A 110 -6.81 10.47 6.18
CA ALA A 110 -7.36 9.44 7.05
C ALA A 110 -7.85 8.27 6.20
N VAL A 111 -7.45 7.06 6.54
CA VAL A 111 -7.79 5.84 5.81
C VAL A 111 -8.52 4.88 6.76
N TRP A 112 -9.63 4.35 6.32
CA TRP A 112 -10.28 3.20 6.94
C TRP A 112 -10.36 2.05 5.95
N GLU A 113 -10.06 0.83 6.43
CA GLU A 113 -10.16 -0.40 5.67
C GLU A 113 -10.71 -1.54 6.51
N HIS A 114 -11.62 -2.29 5.94
CA HIS A 114 -12.11 -3.56 6.46
C HIS A 114 -11.62 -4.71 5.59
N LYS A 115 -11.03 -5.73 6.22
CA LYS A 115 -10.62 -6.97 5.57
C LYS A 115 -11.35 -8.18 6.14
N ARG A 116 -11.62 -9.15 5.29
CA ARG A 116 -12.20 -10.43 5.68
C ARG A 116 -11.50 -11.57 4.97
N LYS A 117 -11.03 -12.52 5.76
CA LYS A 117 -10.33 -13.70 5.27
C LYS A 117 -11.22 -14.94 5.33
N LYS A 118 -11.07 -15.81 4.32
CA LYS A 118 -11.61 -17.17 4.31
C LYS A 118 -10.57 -18.09 3.70
N GLY A 119 -10.21 -19.16 4.38
CA GLY A 119 -9.17 -20.06 3.89
C GLY A 119 -9.36 -21.50 4.34
N TYR A 120 -8.58 -22.37 3.73
CA TYR A 120 -8.46 -23.79 4.06
C TYR A 120 -6.98 -24.17 4.08
N MET A 121 -6.56 -24.91 5.10
CA MET A 121 -5.22 -25.49 5.20
C MET A 121 -5.33 -26.99 5.51
N ASN A 122 -4.67 -27.80 4.72
CA ASN A 122 -4.49 -29.20 5.03
C ASN A 122 -3.40 -29.36 6.09
N THR A 123 -3.77 -29.81 7.28
CA THR A 123 -2.86 -29.91 8.43
C THR A 123 -1.75 -30.91 8.21
N ASN A 124 -1.95 -31.96 7.43
CA ASN A 124 -0.93 -32.98 7.17
C ASN A 124 0.14 -32.51 6.17
N SER A 125 -0.25 -31.87 5.08
CA SER A 125 0.66 -31.38 4.05
C SER A 125 1.10 -29.94 4.31
N ARG A 126 0.42 -29.21 5.20
CA ARG A 126 0.57 -27.76 5.44
C ARG A 126 0.29 -26.90 4.20
N PHE A 127 -0.22 -27.49 3.14
CA PHE A 127 -0.64 -26.76 1.95
C PHE A 127 -2.00 -26.10 2.23
N GLY A 128 -2.11 -24.84 1.83
CA GLY A 128 -3.32 -24.06 2.04
C GLY A 128 -3.64 -23.12 0.90
N VAL A 129 -4.86 -22.66 0.93
CA VAL A 129 -5.39 -21.61 0.07
C VAL A 129 -6.23 -20.66 0.92
N ASP A 130 -6.15 -19.38 0.66
CA ASP A 130 -7.08 -18.43 1.24
C ASP A 130 -7.42 -17.27 0.29
N VAL A 131 -8.49 -16.58 0.62
CA VAL A 131 -8.94 -15.36 -0.05
C VAL A 131 -9.18 -14.30 1.01
N ILE A 132 -8.65 -13.12 0.78
CA ILE A 132 -8.78 -11.95 1.64
C ILE A 132 -9.46 -10.85 0.84
N GLY A 133 -10.75 -10.64 1.09
CA GLY A 133 -11.48 -9.51 0.52
C GLY A 133 -11.26 -8.26 1.37
N HIS A 134 -11.22 -7.09 0.74
CA HIS A 134 -11.13 -5.80 1.42
C HIS A 134 -12.05 -4.76 0.79
N ALA A 135 -12.44 -3.78 1.59
CA ALA A 135 -13.09 -2.55 1.15
C ALA A 135 -12.72 -1.44 2.13
N GLY A 136 -12.62 -0.22 1.62
CA GLY A 136 -12.21 0.92 2.41
C GLY A 136 -12.45 2.26 1.74
N PHE A 137 -12.05 3.30 2.43
CA PHE A 137 -12.03 4.66 1.88
C PHE A 137 -10.91 5.48 2.52
N ALA A 138 -10.51 6.51 1.82
CA ALA A 138 -9.57 7.52 2.30
C ALA A 138 -10.18 8.91 2.12
N LEU A 139 -9.91 9.80 3.08
CA LEU A 139 -10.38 11.18 3.09
C LEU A 139 -9.23 12.10 3.49
N GLY A 140 -8.93 13.08 2.66
CA GLY A 140 -7.88 14.08 2.93
C GLY A 140 -7.49 14.87 1.68
N ASN A 141 -6.65 15.89 1.87
CA ASN A 141 -6.14 16.67 0.75
C ASN A 141 -5.09 15.93 -0.08
N VAL A 142 -4.45 14.89 0.46
CA VAL A 142 -3.51 14.05 -0.31
C VAL A 142 -4.26 13.14 -1.28
N GLY A 143 -5.39 12.59 -0.83
CA GLY A 143 -6.24 11.76 -1.67
C GLY A 143 -7.59 11.51 -1.01
N THR A 144 -8.63 11.45 -1.82
CA THR A 144 -9.99 11.07 -1.42
C THR A 144 -10.49 10.02 -2.39
N TYR A 145 -10.72 8.80 -1.90
CA TYR A 145 -11.14 7.67 -2.71
C TYR A 145 -11.89 6.61 -1.89
N ALA A 146 -12.67 5.80 -2.56
CA ALA A 146 -13.17 4.51 -2.05
C ALA A 146 -12.51 3.39 -2.83
N ASN A 147 -12.29 2.25 -2.17
CA ASN A 147 -11.69 1.09 -2.83
C ASN A 147 -12.29 -0.23 -2.37
N ALA A 148 -12.19 -1.24 -3.23
CA ALA A 148 -12.49 -2.62 -2.91
C ALA A 148 -11.62 -3.57 -3.74
N GLY A 149 -11.34 -4.73 -3.18
CA GLY A 149 -10.52 -5.72 -3.88
C GLY A 149 -10.41 -7.04 -3.13
N ALA A 150 -9.52 -7.88 -3.61
CA ALA A 150 -9.24 -9.17 -3.00
C ALA A 150 -7.81 -9.64 -3.31
N GLU A 151 -7.25 -10.44 -2.40
CA GLU A 151 -6.02 -11.20 -2.58
C GLU A 151 -6.32 -12.68 -2.43
N PHE A 152 -5.90 -13.48 -3.39
CA PHE A 152 -5.90 -14.94 -3.34
C PHE A 152 -4.47 -15.43 -3.09
N ARG A 153 -4.32 -16.35 -2.11
CA ARG A 153 -3.02 -16.96 -1.79
C ARG A 153 -3.08 -18.48 -1.86
N MET A 154 -1.97 -19.07 -2.27
CA MET A 154 -1.81 -20.51 -2.35
C MET A 154 -0.37 -20.91 -2.04
N GLY A 155 -0.17 -21.90 -1.17
CA GLY A 155 1.17 -22.37 -0.84
C GLY A 155 1.27 -23.21 0.43
N TRP A 156 2.49 -23.30 0.95
CA TRP A 156 2.81 -24.04 2.16
C TRP A 156 3.02 -23.12 3.34
N ALA A 157 2.38 -23.45 4.45
CA ALA A 157 2.44 -22.67 5.70
C ALA A 157 2.15 -21.19 5.48
N ILE A 158 1.05 -20.89 4.78
CA ILE A 158 0.55 -19.53 4.63
C ILE A 158 0.34 -18.92 6.01
N PRO A 159 0.86 -17.71 6.29
CA PRO A 159 0.75 -17.10 7.60
C PRO A 159 -0.71 -16.74 7.91
N ASP A 160 -1.06 -16.77 9.19
CA ASP A 160 -2.35 -16.28 9.67
C ASP A 160 -2.33 -14.75 9.80
N ASP A 161 -2.20 -14.08 8.65
CA ASP A 161 -2.25 -12.63 8.50
C ASP A 161 -3.36 -12.21 7.52
N PHE A 162 -3.43 -10.93 7.17
CA PHE A 162 -4.41 -10.34 6.25
C PHE A 162 -3.78 -9.79 4.97
N GLY A 163 -2.84 -10.55 4.39
CA GLY A 163 -2.31 -10.29 3.05
C GLY A 163 -0.88 -9.80 3.01
N THR A 164 -0.43 -9.46 1.80
CA THR A 164 0.95 -9.07 1.51
C THR A 164 1.19 -7.57 1.51
N SER A 165 0.12 -6.76 1.46
CA SER A 165 0.18 -5.28 1.40
C SER A 165 1.01 -4.72 0.23
N ALA A 166 1.17 -5.52 -0.84
CA ALA A 166 2.06 -5.19 -1.95
C ALA A 166 1.60 -3.96 -2.76
N ILE A 167 0.30 -3.71 -2.84
CA ILE A 167 -0.29 -2.64 -3.67
C ILE A 167 -0.29 -1.29 -2.94
N ARG A 168 -0.24 -1.28 -1.60
CA ARG A 168 -0.34 -0.04 -0.81
C ARG A 168 1.00 0.38 -0.24
N PRO A 169 1.62 1.42 -0.78
CA PRO A 169 2.82 1.99 -0.20
C PRO A 169 2.51 2.68 1.14
N GLY A 170 3.30 2.34 2.14
CA GLY A 170 3.23 2.91 3.49
C GLY A 170 2.10 2.33 4.35
N GLY A 171 2.47 1.88 5.53
CA GLY A 171 1.56 1.27 6.50
C GLY A 171 1.50 -0.26 6.41
N GLU A 172 1.68 -0.92 7.55
CA GLU A 172 1.50 -2.36 7.69
C GLU A 172 0.01 -2.64 7.93
N ASN A 173 -0.64 -3.32 7.02
CA ASN A 173 -2.04 -3.69 7.14
C ASN A 173 -2.29 -5.21 7.04
N SER A 174 -1.23 -6.00 7.17
CA SER A 174 -1.31 -7.47 7.15
C SER A 174 -1.61 -8.07 8.51
N THR A 175 -1.30 -7.38 9.60
CA THR A 175 -1.48 -7.78 11.00
C THR A 175 -1.24 -9.27 11.19
N PRO A 176 0.03 -9.71 11.27
CA PRO A 176 0.33 -11.10 11.61
C PRO A 176 -0.26 -11.42 12.98
N ASN A 177 -0.74 -12.64 13.17
CA ASN A 177 -1.21 -13.08 14.48
C ASN A 177 -0.08 -12.92 15.51
N SER A 178 -0.32 -12.16 16.57
CA SER A 178 0.63 -11.94 17.66
C SER A 178 0.98 -13.24 18.42
N VAL A 179 0.12 -14.24 18.30
CA VAL A 179 0.40 -15.60 18.76
C VAL A 179 0.94 -16.39 17.57
N TRP A 180 2.22 -16.18 17.27
CA TRP A 180 2.97 -17.20 16.54
C TRP A 180 2.81 -18.51 17.31
N ASN A 181 1.89 -19.37 16.88
CA ASN A 181 1.57 -20.58 17.60
C ASN A 181 2.68 -21.63 17.35
N PRO A 182 3.64 -21.81 18.31
CA PRO A 182 4.72 -22.78 18.14
C PRO A 182 4.21 -24.20 17.96
N SER A 183 2.98 -24.50 18.40
CA SER A 183 2.38 -25.84 18.30
C SER A 183 2.04 -26.26 16.87
N ILE A 184 1.87 -25.30 15.95
CA ILE A 184 1.71 -25.59 14.52
C ILE A 184 3.08 -25.58 13.80
N ALA A 185 4.10 -25.01 14.45
CA ALA A 185 5.43 -24.76 13.91
C ALA A 185 6.49 -25.80 14.28
N VAL A 186 6.09 -26.97 14.79
CA VAL A 186 6.99 -27.92 15.48
C VAL A 186 8.15 -28.43 14.63
N ASP A 187 8.17 -28.29 13.28
CA ASP A 187 9.29 -28.89 12.52
C ASP A 187 9.86 -28.09 11.34
N ARG A 188 9.27 -26.98 10.92
CA ARG A 188 9.84 -26.17 9.82
C ARG A 188 9.53 -24.70 9.99
N ASN A 189 10.54 -23.93 10.32
CA ASN A 189 10.49 -22.47 10.52
C ASN A 189 10.28 -21.66 9.23
N TRP A 190 9.70 -22.25 8.17
CA TRP A 190 9.56 -21.59 6.87
C TRP A 190 8.18 -21.82 6.22
N GLY A 191 7.78 -20.87 5.40
CA GLY A 191 6.59 -20.93 4.55
C GLY A 191 6.88 -20.30 3.19
N LEU A 192 6.13 -20.71 2.17
CA LEU A 192 6.22 -20.17 0.82
C LEU A 192 4.83 -20.18 0.20
N HIS A 193 4.39 -19.03 -0.29
CA HIS A 193 3.13 -18.92 -1.01
C HIS A 193 3.20 -17.95 -2.18
N ALA A 194 2.45 -18.26 -3.23
CA ALA A 194 2.14 -17.35 -4.30
C ALA A 194 0.85 -16.59 -3.98
N PHE A 195 0.70 -15.41 -4.55
CA PHE A 195 -0.53 -14.62 -4.45
C PHE A 195 -0.84 -13.86 -5.73
N VAL A 196 -2.12 -13.60 -5.91
CA VAL A 196 -2.66 -12.71 -6.93
C VAL A 196 -3.62 -11.76 -6.22
N SER A 197 -3.53 -10.46 -6.48
CA SER A 197 -4.41 -9.47 -5.88
C SER A 197 -4.97 -8.49 -6.91
N PHE A 198 -6.15 -7.96 -6.61
CA PHE A 198 -6.83 -6.94 -7.37
C PHE A 198 -7.37 -5.88 -6.42
N ASP A 199 -7.25 -4.62 -6.81
CA ASP A 199 -7.84 -3.47 -6.11
C ASP A 199 -8.42 -2.51 -7.15
N VAL A 200 -9.62 -2.02 -6.93
CA VAL A 200 -10.24 -0.97 -7.72
C VAL A 200 -10.53 0.22 -6.83
N ARG A 201 -10.14 1.40 -7.27
CA ARG A 201 -10.35 2.67 -6.59
C ARG A 201 -11.26 3.58 -7.40
N LEU A 202 -12.22 4.16 -6.70
CA LEU A 202 -13.02 5.29 -7.19
C LEU A 202 -12.40 6.57 -6.61
N VAL A 203 -11.70 7.34 -7.45
CA VAL A 203 -10.87 8.48 -7.05
C VAL A 203 -11.67 9.77 -7.22
N ALA A 204 -11.92 10.46 -6.11
CA ALA A 204 -12.52 11.80 -6.12
C ALA A 204 -11.45 12.89 -6.15
N GLN A 205 -10.31 12.66 -5.44
CA GLN A 205 -9.17 13.58 -5.41
C GLN A 205 -7.86 12.80 -5.32
N ASP A 206 -6.85 13.27 -6.05
CA ASP A 206 -5.46 12.82 -5.99
C ASP A 206 -4.56 14.03 -6.21
N ILE A 207 -3.90 14.53 -5.16
CA ILE A 207 -3.08 15.74 -5.23
C ILE A 207 -1.93 15.61 -6.25
N PHE A 208 -1.48 14.38 -6.52
CA PHE A 208 -0.39 14.09 -7.47
C PHE A 208 -0.83 14.15 -8.93
N LEU A 209 -2.12 14.41 -9.17
CA LEU A 209 -2.73 14.62 -10.49
C LEU A 209 -3.50 15.95 -10.51
N ASP A 210 -4.30 16.24 -9.48
CA ASP A 210 -5.12 17.45 -9.37
C ASP A 210 -4.30 18.72 -9.02
N GLY A 211 -3.01 18.56 -8.64
CA GLY A 211 -2.19 19.67 -8.16
C GLY A 211 -2.45 20.04 -6.71
N ASN A 212 -1.76 21.09 -6.24
CA ASN A 212 -1.86 21.57 -4.86
C ASN A 212 -3.29 21.98 -4.47
N THR A 213 -3.71 21.62 -3.26
CA THR A 213 -5.06 21.94 -2.74
C THR A 213 -5.17 23.41 -2.35
N PHE A 214 -4.12 23.98 -1.76
CA PHE A 214 -4.13 25.34 -1.20
C PHE A 214 -3.34 26.35 -2.04
N LYS A 215 -2.76 25.94 -3.16
CA LYS A 215 -1.93 26.79 -4.03
C LYS A 215 -2.18 26.41 -5.48
N THR A 216 -1.94 27.32 -6.39
CA THR A 216 -1.98 27.02 -7.83
C THR A 216 -0.71 26.27 -8.22
N SER A 217 -0.84 25.15 -8.91
CA SER A 217 0.22 24.36 -9.47
C SER A 217 -0.25 23.63 -10.74
N HIS A 218 0.64 22.90 -11.39
CA HIS A 218 0.30 22.02 -12.50
C HIS A 218 -0.64 20.90 -12.08
N SER A 219 -1.55 20.51 -12.99
CA SER A 219 -2.51 19.42 -12.82
C SER A 219 -2.83 18.78 -14.16
N VAL A 220 -3.31 17.55 -14.13
CA VAL A 220 -3.82 16.81 -15.30
C VAL A 220 -5.21 16.24 -14.98
N ASP A 221 -6.00 15.95 -16.01
CA ASP A 221 -7.33 15.35 -15.85
C ASP A 221 -7.18 13.87 -15.45
N LYS A 222 -7.52 13.57 -14.20
CA LYS A 222 -7.38 12.23 -13.64
C LYS A 222 -8.46 11.27 -14.09
N GLU A 223 -8.11 9.99 -14.18
CA GLU A 223 -9.08 8.90 -14.26
C GLU A 223 -9.77 8.69 -12.91
N HIS A 224 -11.11 8.68 -12.93
CA HIS A 224 -11.90 8.47 -11.72
C HIS A 224 -11.95 7.01 -11.27
N VAL A 225 -11.59 6.07 -12.14
CA VAL A 225 -11.54 4.63 -11.84
C VAL A 225 -10.14 4.12 -12.13
N VAL A 226 -9.42 3.73 -11.09
CA VAL A 226 -8.07 3.16 -11.21
C VAL A 226 -8.08 1.74 -10.67
N ALA A 227 -7.55 0.80 -11.45
CA ALA A 227 -7.46 -0.60 -11.09
C ALA A 227 -5.99 -1.04 -10.99
N ASP A 228 -5.69 -1.80 -9.94
CA ASP A 228 -4.40 -2.47 -9.75
C ASP A 228 -4.59 -3.98 -9.76
N ALA A 229 -3.68 -4.68 -10.42
CA ALA A 229 -3.53 -6.12 -10.31
C ALA A 229 -2.08 -6.43 -9.90
N ALA A 230 -1.88 -7.42 -9.04
CA ALA A 230 -0.55 -7.84 -8.66
C ALA A 230 -0.42 -9.36 -8.65
N VAL A 231 0.78 -9.85 -8.97
CA VAL A 231 1.17 -11.25 -8.83
C VAL A 231 2.50 -11.31 -8.11
N GLY A 232 2.64 -12.25 -7.18
CA GLY A 232 3.86 -12.31 -6.40
C GLY A 232 4.07 -13.58 -5.62
N LEU A 233 5.19 -13.59 -4.89
CA LEU A 233 5.63 -14.66 -4.01
C LEU A 233 6.01 -14.10 -2.65
N SER A 234 5.71 -14.83 -1.60
CA SER A 234 6.15 -14.52 -0.25
C SER A 234 6.85 -15.71 0.38
N PHE A 235 8.02 -15.45 0.92
CA PHE A 235 8.81 -16.41 1.70
C PHE A 235 8.86 -15.99 3.16
N LEU A 236 8.60 -16.94 4.05
CA LEU A 236 8.65 -16.73 5.50
C LEU A 236 9.76 -17.59 6.09
N TYR A 237 10.53 -17.00 6.99
CA TYR A 237 11.52 -17.72 7.76
C TYR A 237 11.70 -17.09 9.14
N ARG A 238 11.40 -17.84 10.21
CA ARG A 238 11.61 -17.41 11.62
C ARG A 238 11.10 -15.99 11.93
N GLY A 239 9.87 -15.68 11.52
CA GLY A 239 9.25 -14.37 11.75
C GLY A 239 9.60 -13.29 10.71
N VAL A 240 10.58 -13.52 9.84
CA VAL A 240 10.85 -12.66 8.69
C VAL A 240 9.98 -13.09 7.52
N LYS A 241 9.23 -12.15 6.94
CA LYS A 241 8.47 -12.33 5.69
C LYS A 241 9.09 -11.44 4.63
N LEU A 242 9.52 -12.06 3.54
CA LEU A 242 10.00 -11.39 2.33
C LEU A 242 8.97 -11.61 1.23
N SER A 243 8.46 -10.54 0.67
CA SER A 243 7.46 -10.60 -0.41
C SER A 243 7.93 -9.79 -1.61
N TYR A 244 7.81 -10.39 -2.78
CA TYR A 244 7.99 -9.71 -4.07
C TYR A 244 6.67 -9.74 -4.83
N ALA A 245 6.28 -8.63 -5.42
CA ALA A 245 5.15 -8.51 -6.31
C ALA A 245 5.51 -7.74 -7.58
N HIS A 246 4.90 -8.12 -8.68
CA HIS A 246 4.81 -7.29 -9.87
C HIS A 246 3.40 -6.74 -9.96
N ILE A 247 3.28 -5.41 -10.02
CA ILE A 247 2.02 -4.67 -9.99
C ILE A 247 1.78 -4.10 -11.39
N PHE A 248 0.55 -4.27 -11.87
CA PHE A 248 0.03 -3.68 -13.10
C PHE A 248 -1.05 -2.68 -12.69
N ARG A 249 -0.89 -1.42 -13.08
CA ARG A 249 -1.81 -0.33 -12.77
C ARG A 249 -2.41 0.20 -14.05
N SER A 250 -3.74 0.37 -14.11
CA SER A 250 -4.41 1.06 -15.21
C SER A 250 -3.93 2.51 -15.34
N LYS A 251 -4.29 3.18 -16.41
CA LYS A 251 -4.06 4.62 -16.55
C LYS A 251 -4.64 5.36 -15.35
N GLN A 252 -3.96 6.42 -14.92
CA GLN A 252 -4.34 7.25 -13.79
C GLN A 252 -4.84 8.64 -14.22
N PHE A 253 -4.52 9.06 -15.45
CA PHE A 253 -4.97 10.32 -16.04
C PHE A 253 -5.18 10.14 -17.55
N GLU A 254 -6.01 11.02 -18.15
CA GLU A 254 -6.52 10.84 -19.52
C GLU A 254 -5.44 10.80 -20.57
N LEU A 255 -4.43 11.68 -20.48
CA LEU A 255 -3.34 11.80 -21.45
C LEU A 255 -2.17 10.84 -21.19
N GLN A 256 -2.23 10.00 -20.18
CA GLN A 256 -1.21 9.01 -19.92
C GLN A 256 -1.13 8.01 -21.08
N ASP A 257 0.05 7.86 -21.69
CA ASP A 257 0.21 7.02 -22.89
C ASP A 257 -0.05 5.55 -22.62
N HIS A 258 0.47 5.00 -21.52
CA HIS A 258 0.45 3.58 -21.22
C HIS A 258 0.05 3.31 -19.76
N SER A 259 -0.47 2.11 -19.50
CA SER A 259 -0.61 1.59 -18.15
C SER A 259 0.76 1.36 -17.52
N HIS A 260 0.88 1.59 -16.21
CA HIS A 260 2.15 1.41 -15.49
C HIS A 260 2.31 -0.02 -14.95
N SER A 261 3.56 -0.53 -15.01
CA SER A 261 3.91 -1.73 -14.24
C SER A 261 5.19 -1.51 -13.45
N TYR A 262 5.24 -2.04 -12.23
CA TYR A 262 6.40 -1.88 -11.35
C TYR A 262 6.55 -3.06 -10.39
N GLY A 263 7.78 -3.26 -9.91
CA GLY A 263 8.09 -4.25 -8.87
C GLY A 263 7.98 -3.66 -7.47
N SER A 264 7.51 -4.47 -6.53
CA SER A 264 7.48 -4.15 -5.09
C SER A 264 8.22 -5.23 -4.32
N LEU A 265 9.11 -4.83 -3.42
CA LEU A 265 9.79 -5.70 -2.48
C LEU A 265 9.45 -5.24 -1.06
N ALA A 266 8.89 -6.14 -0.26
CA ALA A 266 8.54 -5.87 1.13
C ALA A 266 9.26 -6.85 2.07
N ILE A 267 9.80 -6.33 3.15
CA ILE A 267 10.38 -7.12 4.24
C ILE A 267 9.64 -6.74 5.52
N SER A 268 9.13 -7.72 6.23
CA SER A 268 8.53 -7.51 7.55
C SER A 268 9.08 -8.52 8.56
N TYR A 269 9.10 -8.13 9.83
CA TYR A 269 9.51 -8.97 10.94
C TYR A 269 8.47 -8.92 12.05
N THR A 270 8.07 -10.11 12.52
CA THR A 270 7.14 -10.28 13.64
C THR A 270 7.90 -10.89 14.81
N PHE A 271 7.84 -10.24 15.98
CA PHE A 271 8.51 -10.64 17.22
C PHE A 271 7.53 -10.90 18.35
#